data_6c2ac237e19b7077bf8afa02270deeef
#
_entry.id   6c2ac237e19b7077bf8afa02270deeef
#
_cell.length_a   1.000
_cell.length_b   1.000
_cell.length_c   1.000
_cell.angle_alpha   90.00
_cell.angle_beta   90.00
_cell.angle_gamma   90.00
#
_symmetry.space_group_name_H-M   'P 1'
#
loop_
_entity.id
_entity.type
_entity.pdbx_description
1 polymer ?
#
loop_
_entity_poly.entity_id
_entity_poly.type
_entity_poly.pdbx_seq_one_letter_code
_entity_poly.pdbx_strand_id
1 'polypeptide(L)'
;EAAGDRGPLLVTQIDSSEILADIVAAVHSPPLQPVTILQRLGLLDEKIQELNWEDLTEKVQPDHLTSCFIPHLESPIASELQKFVELVSDLRIQCPWDAKQTHSSLTSHLLEETYEVLEAIENFDEETGEGSEDLEEELGDLLFQVVFHSRIAADDGRFDLSDVTKGIYEKLRKRHPGIFTTTEYSPVEDNPDFAHKRWEELKKQEKQRSSVLDGIPDALPALAYSQKI
;
A
#
# COMPACT_ATOMS: atom_id res chain seq x y z
N GLU A 1 -4.64 -14.70 9.51
CA GLU A 1 -4.67 -14.59 8.04
C GLU A 1 -3.45 -13.81 7.60
N ALA A 2 -2.64 -14.43 6.75
CA ALA A 2 -1.43 -13.80 6.26
C ALA A 2 -1.80 -12.61 5.38
N ALA A 3 -1.59 -11.39 5.88
CA ALA A 3 -1.83 -10.13 5.18
C ALA A 3 -0.96 -9.93 3.92
N GLY A 4 -0.49 -10.99 3.28
CA GLY A 4 0.44 -10.93 2.16
C GLY A 4 0.15 -11.88 0.99
N ASP A 5 -0.64 -12.91 1.17
CA ASP A 5 -0.88 -13.89 0.11
C ASP A 5 -2.19 -13.56 -0.61
N ARG A 6 -2.07 -12.91 -1.76
CA ARG A 6 -3.17 -12.51 -2.64
C ARG A 6 -3.24 -13.36 -3.89
N GLY A 7 -2.47 -14.44 -3.90
CA GLY A 7 -2.48 -15.42 -4.96
C GLY A 7 -3.82 -16.14 -5.08
N PRO A 8 -3.97 -17.05 -6.02
CA PRO A 8 -5.22 -17.78 -6.16
C PRO A 8 -5.54 -18.53 -4.87
N LEU A 9 -6.78 -18.35 -4.38
CA LEU A 9 -7.28 -18.96 -3.16
C LEU A 9 -8.33 -20.03 -3.54
N LEU A 10 -8.20 -21.20 -2.97
CA LEU A 10 -9.22 -22.23 -3.03
C LEU A 10 -9.85 -22.43 -1.65
N VAL A 11 -11.10 -22.03 -1.52
CA VAL A 11 -11.92 -22.29 -0.33
C VAL A 11 -12.69 -23.58 -0.55
N THR A 12 -12.51 -24.56 0.32
CA THR A 12 -13.13 -25.89 0.22
C THR A 12 -14.13 -26.12 1.33
N GLN A 13 -15.00 -27.11 1.16
CA GLN A 13 -16.01 -27.52 2.17
C GLN A 13 -16.98 -26.40 2.52
N ILE A 14 -17.56 -25.78 1.52
CA ILE A 14 -18.61 -24.77 1.71
C ILE A 14 -19.94 -25.50 1.86
N ASP A 15 -20.20 -26.04 3.07
CA ASP A 15 -21.25 -27.01 3.32
C ASP A 15 -22.67 -26.43 3.30
N SER A 16 -22.82 -25.14 3.52
CA SER A 16 -24.12 -24.47 3.65
C SER A 16 -24.13 -23.05 3.11
N SER A 17 -25.33 -22.53 2.86
CA SER A 17 -25.52 -21.13 2.47
C SER A 17 -25.09 -20.14 3.56
N GLU A 18 -25.12 -20.54 4.84
CA GLU A 18 -24.64 -19.71 5.95
C GLU A 18 -23.11 -19.54 5.87
N ILE A 19 -22.37 -20.65 5.68
CA ILE A 19 -20.93 -20.61 5.51
C ILE A 19 -20.54 -19.79 4.28
N LEU A 20 -21.27 -19.94 3.18
CA LEU A 20 -21.04 -19.14 1.98
C LEU A 20 -21.26 -17.65 2.24
N ALA A 21 -22.30 -17.30 2.97
CA ALA A 21 -22.59 -15.91 3.36
C ALA A 21 -21.50 -15.34 4.28
N ASP A 22 -21.01 -16.13 5.25
CA ASP A 22 -19.92 -15.75 6.13
C ASP A 22 -18.62 -15.51 5.36
N ILE A 23 -18.30 -16.36 4.37
CA ILE A 23 -17.14 -16.19 3.49
C ILE A 23 -17.28 -14.89 2.68
N VAL A 24 -18.46 -14.63 2.12
CA VAL A 24 -18.72 -13.42 1.34
C VAL A 24 -18.58 -12.17 2.21
N ALA A 25 -19.09 -12.22 3.45
CA ALA A 25 -19.01 -11.11 4.40
C ALA A 25 -17.57 -10.88 4.95
N ALA A 26 -16.77 -11.94 5.05
CA ALA A 26 -15.38 -11.86 5.56
C ALA A 26 -14.42 -11.20 4.55
N VAL A 27 -14.78 -11.15 3.27
CA VAL A 27 -13.95 -10.52 2.23
C VAL A 27 -14.34 -9.06 2.10
N HIS A 28 -13.60 -8.18 2.73
CA HIS A 28 -13.86 -6.72 2.74
C HIS A 28 -13.68 -6.07 1.36
N SER A 29 -12.82 -6.64 0.51
CA SER A 29 -12.61 -6.18 -0.88
C SER A 29 -12.90 -7.34 -1.83
N PRO A 30 -14.11 -7.40 -2.38
CA PRO A 30 -14.50 -8.47 -3.28
C PRO A 30 -13.64 -8.48 -4.56
N PRO A 31 -13.36 -9.67 -5.12
CA PRO A 31 -12.61 -9.78 -6.36
C PRO A 31 -13.39 -9.12 -7.51
N LEU A 32 -12.67 -8.33 -8.33
CA LEU A 32 -13.25 -7.73 -9.55
C LEU A 32 -13.45 -8.76 -10.66
N GLN A 33 -12.69 -9.86 -10.62
CA GLN A 33 -12.81 -10.96 -11.58
C GLN A 33 -13.84 -11.98 -11.09
N PRO A 34 -14.56 -12.64 -12.00
CA PRO A 34 -15.44 -13.75 -11.64
C PRO A 34 -14.67 -14.84 -10.88
N VAL A 35 -15.33 -15.43 -9.90
CA VAL A 35 -14.85 -16.58 -9.17
C VAL A 35 -15.43 -17.88 -9.76
N THR A 36 -14.74 -18.98 -9.57
CA THR A 36 -15.20 -20.27 -10.08
C THR A 36 -15.76 -21.11 -8.93
N ILE A 37 -17.03 -21.43 -9.01
CA ILE A 37 -17.68 -22.39 -8.10
C ILE A 37 -17.55 -23.79 -8.68
N LEU A 38 -17.00 -24.66 -7.86
CA LEU A 38 -16.71 -26.06 -8.19
C LEU A 38 -17.57 -26.94 -7.29
N GLN A 39 -18.50 -27.68 -7.87
CA GLN A 39 -19.37 -28.56 -7.13
C GLN A 39 -19.25 -30.00 -7.67
N ARG A 40 -19.09 -30.97 -6.77
CA ARG A 40 -19.11 -32.39 -7.05
C ARG A 40 -18.14 -32.82 -8.15
N LEU A 41 -16.92 -32.24 -8.12
CA LEU A 41 -15.89 -32.55 -9.13
C LEU A 41 -15.65 -34.05 -9.25
N GLY A 42 -15.62 -34.56 -10.49
CA GLY A 42 -15.41 -35.95 -10.81
C GLY A 42 -16.65 -36.86 -10.65
N LEU A 43 -17.81 -36.31 -10.29
CA LEU A 43 -19.07 -37.05 -10.23
C LEU A 43 -19.93 -36.79 -11.48
N LEU A 44 -20.99 -37.61 -11.67
CA LEU A 44 -21.89 -37.50 -12.84
C LEU A 44 -22.66 -36.18 -12.89
N ASP A 45 -22.84 -35.53 -11.76
CA ASP A 45 -23.52 -34.27 -11.58
C ASP A 45 -22.55 -33.13 -11.25
N GLU A 46 -21.32 -33.24 -11.74
CA GLU A 46 -20.32 -32.17 -11.68
C GLU A 46 -20.86 -30.85 -12.24
N LYS A 47 -20.60 -29.77 -11.53
CA LYS A 47 -20.97 -28.44 -11.94
C LYS A 47 -19.83 -27.47 -11.70
N ILE A 48 -19.43 -26.75 -12.74
CA ILE A 48 -18.44 -25.68 -12.71
C ILE A 48 -19.11 -24.42 -13.24
N GLN A 49 -19.05 -23.32 -12.47
CA GLN A 49 -19.68 -22.06 -12.81
C GLN A 49 -18.76 -20.90 -12.50
N GLU A 50 -18.65 -19.96 -13.43
CA GLU A 50 -18.03 -18.66 -13.18
C GLU A 50 -19.14 -17.66 -12.82
N LEU A 51 -18.99 -17.00 -11.66
CA LEU A 51 -19.97 -16.06 -11.11
C LEU A 51 -19.25 -14.82 -10.56
N ASN A 52 -19.93 -13.68 -10.63
CA ASN A 52 -19.47 -12.51 -9.92
C ASN A 52 -19.66 -12.69 -8.41
N TRP A 53 -18.81 -12.06 -7.61
CA TRP A 53 -18.83 -12.20 -6.16
C TRP A 53 -20.19 -11.87 -5.53
N GLU A 54 -20.84 -10.83 -5.99
CA GLU A 54 -22.16 -10.37 -5.55
C GLU A 54 -23.29 -11.36 -5.81
N ASP A 55 -23.12 -12.22 -6.80
CA ASP A 55 -24.12 -13.21 -7.21
C ASP A 55 -24.06 -14.52 -6.39
N LEU A 56 -23.00 -14.73 -5.60
CA LEU A 56 -22.71 -16.03 -4.98
C LEU A 56 -23.82 -16.51 -4.04
N THR A 57 -24.26 -15.64 -3.13
CA THR A 57 -25.27 -15.99 -2.13
C THR A 57 -26.66 -16.25 -2.72
N GLU A 58 -26.95 -15.66 -3.88
CA GLU A 58 -28.22 -15.82 -4.56
C GLU A 58 -28.23 -17.04 -5.49
N LYS A 59 -27.13 -17.24 -6.25
CA LYS A 59 -27.09 -18.22 -7.35
C LYS A 59 -26.49 -19.55 -6.98
N VAL A 60 -25.77 -19.67 -5.86
CA VAL A 60 -25.13 -20.91 -5.42
C VAL A 60 -25.91 -21.54 -4.29
N GLN A 61 -26.26 -22.80 -4.47
CA GLN A 61 -26.74 -23.66 -3.39
C GLN A 61 -25.60 -24.63 -3.04
N PRO A 62 -24.83 -24.32 -1.99
CA PRO A 62 -23.67 -25.13 -1.65
C PRO A 62 -24.03 -26.43 -0.95
N ASP A 63 -23.14 -27.39 -1.03
CA ASP A 63 -23.15 -28.63 -0.29
C ASP A 63 -21.70 -28.99 0.12
N HIS A 64 -21.53 -30.09 0.85
CA HIS A 64 -20.24 -30.55 1.37
C HIS A 64 -19.16 -30.84 0.30
N LEU A 65 -19.52 -30.83 -0.98
CA LEU A 65 -18.61 -30.97 -2.12
C LEU A 65 -18.47 -29.68 -2.92
N THR A 66 -18.86 -28.56 -2.31
CA THR A 66 -18.72 -27.24 -2.92
C THR A 66 -17.40 -26.59 -2.53
N SER A 67 -16.70 -26.06 -3.52
CA SER A 67 -15.49 -25.26 -3.37
C SER A 67 -15.60 -23.98 -4.20
N CYS A 68 -14.93 -22.93 -3.77
CA CYS A 68 -14.84 -21.67 -4.49
C CYS A 68 -13.36 -21.38 -4.80
N PHE A 69 -13.04 -21.22 -6.07
CA PHE A 69 -11.74 -20.75 -6.52
C PHE A 69 -11.82 -19.27 -6.80
N ILE A 70 -10.99 -18.52 -6.09
CA ILE A 70 -10.85 -17.06 -6.21
C ILE A 70 -9.51 -16.80 -6.89
N PRO A 71 -9.48 -16.32 -8.13
CA PRO A 71 -8.24 -16.18 -8.90
C PRO A 71 -7.33 -15.11 -8.30
N HIS A 72 -7.91 -14.05 -7.73
CA HIS A 72 -7.17 -12.97 -7.09
C HIS A 72 -8.06 -12.27 -6.07
N LEU A 73 -7.52 -12.01 -4.89
CA LEU A 73 -8.16 -11.14 -3.88
C LEU A 73 -7.68 -9.71 -4.08
N GLU A 74 -8.61 -8.80 -4.28
CA GLU A 74 -8.28 -7.38 -4.32
C GLU A 74 -7.72 -6.94 -2.98
N SER A 75 -6.72 -6.08 -3.05
CA SER A 75 -6.20 -5.44 -1.85
C SER A 75 -7.11 -4.26 -1.49
N PRO A 76 -7.66 -4.20 -0.28
CA PRO A 76 -8.37 -3.01 0.18
C PRO A 76 -7.57 -1.73 -0.06
N ILE A 77 -6.26 -1.78 0.24
CA ILE A 77 -5.34 -0.66 0.03
C ILE A 77 -5.30 -0.24 -1.45
N ALA A 78 -5.24 -1.19 -2.40
CA ALA A 78 -5.17 -0.86 -3.82
C ALA A 78 -6.47 -0.20 -4.31
N SER A 79 -7.62 -0.69 -3.88
CA SER A 79 -8.93 -0.12 -4.21
C SER A 79 -9.10 1.28 -3.64
N GLU A 80 -8.80 1.48 -2.36
CA GLU A 80 -8.94 2.80 -1.72
C GLU A 80 -7.91 3.80 -2.26
N LEU A 81 -6.68 3.38 -2.51
CA LEU A 81 -5.68 4.24 -3.12
C LEU A 81 -6.08 4.64 -4.55
N GLN A 82 -6.67 3.74 -5.33
CA GLN A 82 -7.16 4.05 -6.67
C GLN A 82 -8.28 5.10 -6.63
N LYS A 83 -9.29 4.92 -5.77
CA LYS A 83 -10.37 5.90 -5.56
C LYS A 83 -9.82 7.26 -5.14
N PHE A 84 -8.81 7.27 -4.27
CA PHE A 84 -8.18 8.49 -3.81
C PHE A 84 -7.41 9.21 -4.93
N VAL A 85 -6.68 8.49 -5.77
CA VAL A 85 -6.01 9.06 -6.95
C VAL A 85 -7.01 9.65 -7.95
N GLU A 86 -8.15 8.98 -8.15
CA GLU A 86 -9.25 9.47 -9.00
C GLU A 86 -9.85 10.75 -8.41
N LEU A 87 -10.12 10.77 -7.10
CA LEU A 87 -10.62 11.96 -6.41
C LEU A 87 -9.68 13.16 -6.59
N VAL A 88 -8.37 12.97 -6.37
CA VAL A 88 -7.38 14.04 -6.55
C VAL A 88 -7.32 14.52 -8.00
N SER A 89 -7.50 13.61 -8.96
CA SER A 89 -7.59 13.96 -10.37
C SER A 89 -8.84 14.81 -10.68
N ASP A 90 -9.98 14.47 -10.08
CA ASP A 90 -11.22 15.24 -10.22
C ASP A 90 -11.12 16.61 -9.58
N LEU A 91 -10.54 16.71 -8.38
CA LEU A 91 -10.26 17.99 -7.73
C LEU A 91 -9.38 18.88 -8.61
N ARG A 92 -8.31 18.32 -9.17
CA ARG A 92 -7.40 19.05 -10.07
C ARG A 92 -8.11 19.62 -11.32
N ILE A 93 -9.15 18.94 -11.80
CA ILE A 93 -9.92 19.35 -12.99
C ILE A 93 -11.05 20.33 -12.62
N GLN A 94 -11.74 20.06 -11.50
CA GLN A 94 -13.03 20.71 -11.20
C GLN A 94 -12.95 21.80 -10.14
N CYS A 95 -11.98 21.71 -9.21
CA CYS A 95 -11.81 22.72 -8.16
C CYS A 95 -10.94 23.89 -8.67
N PRO A 96 -11.45 25.15 -8.68
CA PRO A 96 -10.69 26.29 -9.17
C PRO A 96 -9.43 26.61 -8.35
N TRP A 97 -9.37 26.19 -7.10
CA TRP A 97 -8.20 26.36 -6.24
C TRP A 97 -7.15 25.31 -6.57
N ASP A 98 -7.53 24.01 -6.60
CA ASP A 98 -6.63 22.89 -6.89
C ASP A 98 -6.04 23.01 -8.30
N ALA A 99 -6.85 23.41 -9.28
CA ALA A 99 -6.42 23.60 -10.67
C ALA A 99 -5.25 24.58 -10.85
N LYS A 100 -5.08 25.52 -9.93
CA LYS A 100 -4.03 26.56 -9.98
C LYS A 100 -2.77 26.19 -9.20
N GLN A 101 -2.80 25.10 -8.41
CA GLN A 101 -1.66 24.76 -7.58
C GLN A 101 -0.47 24.29 -8.42
N THR A 102 0.72 24.60 -7.91
CA THR A 102 2.01 24.20 -8.46
C THR A 102 2.82 23.53 -7.35
N HIS A 103 3.91 22.85 -7.70
CA HIS A 103 4.84 22.29 -6.71
C HIS A 103 5.29 23.38 -5.70
N SER A 104 5.58 24.57 -6.18
CA SER A 104 6.04 25.68 -5.32
C SER A 104 4.94 26.25 -4.43
N SER A 105 3.70 26.37 -4.91
CA SER A 105 2.61 26.90 -4.10
C SER A 105 2.20 25.98 -2.96
N LEU A 106 2.43 24.67 -3.10
CA LEU A 106 2.12 23.66 -2.08
C LEU A 106 3.26 23.42 -1.08
N THR A 107 4.41 24.09 -1.21
CA THR A 107 5.54 23.89 -0.31
C THR A 107 5.20 24.18 1.15
N SER A 108 4.42 25.24 1.42
CA SER A 108 3.99 25.58 2.78
C SER A 108 3.05 24.54 3.37
N HIS A 109 2.10 24.04 2.57
CA HIS A 109 1.18 23.00 3.00
C HIS A 109 1.92 21.68 3.29
N LEU A 110 2.78 21.23 2.41
CA LEU A 110 3.61 20.03 2.68
C LEU A 110 4.43 20.14 3.97
N LEU A 111 4.92 21.34 4.29
CA LEU A 111 5.66 21.58 5.53
C LEU A 111 4.73 21.55 6.75
N GLU A 112 3.54 22.12 6.65
CA GLU A 112 2.49 22.14 7.66
C GLU A 112 2.06 20.71 8.00
N GLU A 113 1.60 19.91 7.02
CA GLU A 113 1.24 18.51 7.21
C GLU A 113 2.38 17.67 7.80
N THR A 114 3.63 17.99 7.42
CA THR A 114 4.80 17.28 8.00
C THR A 114 4.94 17.56 9.49
N TYR A 115 4.67 18.78 9.96
CA TYR A 115 4.73 19.14 11.38
C TYR A 115 3.53 18.60 12.16
N GLU A 116 2.34 18.54 11.57
CA GLU A 116 1.15 17.94 12.16
C GLU A 116 1.32 16.44 12.37
N VAL A 117 1.89 15.72 11.39
CA VAL A 117 2.31 14.31 11.59
C VAL A 117 3.32 14.17 12.73
N LEU A 118 4.31 15.07 12.86
CA LEU A 118 5.27 15.01 13.96
C LEU A 118 4.60 15.23 15.33
N GLU A 119 3.67 16.18 15.42
CA GLU A 119 2.91 16.44 16.64
C GLU A 119 2.00 15.25 16.99
N ALA A 120 1.32 14.66 16.01
CA ALA A 120 0.51 13.47 16.20
C ALA A 120 1.34 12.27 16.68
N ILE A 121 2.56 12.06 16.15
CA ILE A 121 3.49 11.03 16.62
C ILE A 121 3.93 11.29 18.07
N GLU A 122 4.22 12.53 18.44
CA GLU A 122 4.62 12.90 19.82
C GLU A 122 3.49 12.68 20.84
N ASN A 123 2.23 12.81 20.40
CA ASN A 123 1.05 12.63 21.24
C ASN A 123 0.50 11.19 21.22
N PHE A 124 1.00 10.33 20.33
CA PHE A 124 0.56 8.95 20.20
C PHE A 124 1.12 8.07 21.32
N ASP A 125 0.24 7.42 22.08
CA ASP A 125 0.60 6.45 23.10
C ASP A 125 0.63 5.03 22.52
N GLU A 126 1.83 4.48 22.32
CA GLU A 126 2.06 3.15 21.73
C GLU A 126 1.47 2.00 22.61
N GLU A 127 1.30 2.21 23.93
CA GLU A 127 0.80 1.17 24.83
C GLU A 127 -0.73 1.12 24.84
N THR A 128 -1.38 2.28 24.81
CA THR A 128 -2.85 2.40 24.91
C THR A 128 -3.52 2.58 23.55
N GLY A 129 -2.79 3.07 22.55
CA GLY A 129 -3.31 3.46 21.25
C GLY A 129 -4.04 4.81 21.26
N GLU A 130 -3.96 5.58 22.36
CA GLU A 130 -4.52 6.94 22.41
C GLU A 130 -3.79 7.85 21.41
N GLY A 131 -4.53 8.66 20.66
CA GLY A 131 -4.00 9.52 19.59
C GLY A 131 -3.86 8.81 18.23
N SER A 132 -4.32 7.56 18.08
CA SER A 132 -4.24 6.84 16.80
C SER A 132 -5.09 7.46 15.69
N GLU A 133 -6.24 8.06 16.04
CA GLU A 133 -7.14 8.70 15.08
C GLU A 133 -6.50 9.97 14.51
N ASP A 134 -5.87 10.78 15.36
CA ASP A 134 -5.15 11.98 14.93
C ASP A 134 -3.96 11.62 14.02
N LEU A 135 -3.17 10.60 14.39
CA LEU A 135 -2.07 10.13 13.57
C LEU A 135 -2.54 9.57 12.22
N GLU A 136 -3.68 8.88 12.18
CA GLU A 136 -4.28 8.39 10.93
C GLU A 136 -4.69 9.55 10.02
N GLU A 137 -5.33 10.61 10.56
CA GLU A 137 -5.74 11.80 9.86
C GLU A 137 -4.53 12.50 9.22
N GLU A 138 -3.51 12.83 10.00
CA GLU A 138 -2.34 13.57 9.54
C GLU A 138 -1.50 12.77 8.51
N LEU A 139 -1.41 11.45 8.67
CA LEU A 139 -0.81 10.59 7.64
C LEU A 139 -1.61 10.61 6.33
N GLY A 140 -2.93 10.76 6.40
CA GLY A 140 -3.81 10.94 5.25
C GLY A 140 -3.51 12.23 4.52
N ASP A 141 -3.36 13.34 5.24
CA ASP A 141 -3.06 14.66 4.66
C ASP A 141 -1.66 14.73 4.06
N LEU A 142 -0.68 14.12 4.71
CA LEU A 142 0.65 13.96 4.11
C LEU A 142 0.62 13.08 2.84
N LEU A 143 -0.17 12.01 2.81
CA LEU A 143 -0.37 11.18 1.62
C LEU A 143 -1.05 11.99 0.51
N PHE A 144 -2.00 12.86 0.84
CA PHE A 144 -2.62 13.78 -0.11
C PHE A 144 -1.58 14.66 -0.81
N GLN A 145 -0.63 15.23 -0.07
CA GLN A 145 0.46 16.01 -0.67
C GLN A 145 1.27 15.19 -1.68
N VAL A 146 1.59 13.93 -1.36
CA VAL A 146 2.34 13.05 -2.27
C VAL A 146 1.54 12.77 -3.56
N VAL A 147 0.26 12.42 -3.44
CA VAL A 147 -0.62 12.14 -4.58
C VAL A 147 -0.82 13.40 -5.43
N PHE A 148 -1.03 14.54 -4.80
CA PHE A 148 -1.28 15.81 -5.49
C PHE A 148 -0.04 16.30 -6.25
N HIS A 149 1.14 16.22 -5.65
CA HIS A 149 2.40 16.50 -6.35
C HIS A 149 2.63 15.56 -7.53
N SER A 150 2.30 14.28 -7.37
CA SER A 150 2.40 13.30 -8.47
C SER A 150 1.43 13.63 -9.61
N ARG A 151 0.23 14.12 -9.27
CA ARG A 151 -0.76 14.56 -10.26
C ARG A 151 -0.29 15.79 -11.02
N ILE A 152 0.28 16.80 -10.35
CA ILE A 152 0.85 17.98 -11.01
C ILE A 152 1.95 17.57 -11.99
N ALA A 153 2.82 16.64 -11.59
CA ALA A 153 3.90 16.16 -12.45
C ALA A 153 3.37 15.37 -13.66
N ALA A 154 2.28 14.61 -13.47
CA ALA A 154 1.61 13.88 -14.56
C ALA A 154 0.94 14.83 -15.56
N ASP A 155 0.36 15.95 -15.13
CA ASP A 155 -0.19 16.98 -16.00
C ASP A 155 0.90 17.58 -16.95
N ASP A 156 2.14 17.66 -16.46
CA ASP A 156 3.31 18.11 -17.22
C ASP A 156 3.98 16.98 -18.03
N GLY A 157 3.46 15.74 -17.95
CA GLY A 157 4.02 14.59 -18.67
C GLY A 157 5.40 14.14 -18.16
N ARG A 158 5.71 14.37 -16.87
CA ARG A 158 7.03 14.08 -16.27
C ARG A 158 7.08 12.71 -15.59
N PHE A 159 6.24 12.50 -14.59
CA PHE A 159 6.06 11.25 -13.86
C PHE A 159 4.69 11.23 -13.17
N ASP A 160 4.23 10.07 -12.78
CA ASP A 160 3.00 9.89 -12.02
C ASP A 160 3.23 9.16 -10.67
N LEU A 161 2.17 8.88 -9.94
CA LEU A 161 2.25 8.15 -8.66
C LEU A 161 2.79 6.73 -8.82
N SER A 162 2.56 6.08 -9.98
CA SER A 162 3.10 4.75 -10.28
C SER A 162 4.62 4.79 -10.37
N ASP A 163 5.19 5.83 -11.01
CA ASP A 163 6.64 6.02 -11.06
C ASP A 163 7.24 6.27 -9.67
N VAL A 164 6.56 7.08 -8.84
CA VAL A 164 6.98 7.35 -7.46
C VAL A 164 7.01 6.06 -6.63
N THR A 165 5.92 5.28 -6.68
CA THR A 165 5.81 4.03 -5.92
C THR A 165 6.79 2.97 -6.42
N LYS A 166 6.96 2.83 -7.72
CA LYS A 166 7.95 1.93 -8.32
C LYS A 166 9.37 2.32 -7.92
N GLY A 167 9.69 3.62 -7.99
CA GLY A 167 11.01 4.12 -7.64
C GLY A 167 11.40 3.83 -6.19
N ILE A 168 10.47 4.06 -5.22
CA ILE A 168 10.73 3.75 -3.83
C ILE A 168 10.80 2.23 -3.57
N TYR A 169 9.92 1.43 -4.20
CA TYR A 169 9.95 -0.02 -4.12
C TYR A 169 11.30 -0.60 -4.56
N GLU A 170 11.78 -0.22 -5.75
CA GLU A 170 13.07 -0.69 -6.28
C GLU A 170 14.24 -0.26 -5.40
N LYS A 171 14.22 0.98 -4.92
CA LYS A 171 15.23 1.52 -4.01
C LYS A 171 15.31 0.74 -2.69
N LEU A 172 14.17 0.52 -2.03
CA LEU A 172 14.13 -0.22 -0.77
C LEU A 172 14.56 -1.68 -0.95
N ARG A 173 14.08 -2.34 -2.00
CA ARG A 173 14.46 -3.72 -2.31
C ARG A 173 15.98 -3.86 -2.55
N LYS A 174 16.57 -2.91 -3.28
CA LYS A 174 18.01 -2.88 -3.54
C LYS A 174 18.84 -2.67 -2.27
N ARG A 175 18.32 -1.87 -1.32
CA ARG A 175 19.00 -1.59 -0.04
C ARG A 175 18.81 -2.67 1.02
N HIS A 176 17.95 -3.65 0.79
CA HIS A 176 17.69 -4.78 1.66
C HIS A 176 17.95 -6.13 0.95
N PRO A 177 19.17 -6.36 0.42
CA PRO A 177 19.44 -7.56 -0.37
C PRO A 177 19.28 -8.85 0.43
N GLY A 178 19.57 -8.84 1.73
CA GLY A 178 19.40 -10.02 2.59
C GLY A 178 17.97 -10.51 2.75
N ILE A 179 16.98 -9.62 2.54
CA ILE A 179 15.57 -9.96 2.62
C ILE A 179 15.02 -10.39 1.26
N PHE A 180 15.45 -9.72 0.18
CA PHE A 180 14.80 -9.84 -1.13
C PHE A 180 15.62 -10.57 -2.20
N THR A 181 16.91 -10.83 -1.97
CA THR A 181 17.75 -11.60 -2.88
C THR A 181 18.14 -12.92 -2.21
N THR A 182 17.23 -13.87 -2.25
CA THR A 182 17.43 -15.17 -1.66
C THR A 182 18.46 -16.00 -2.42
N THR A 183 19.62 -16.25 -1.79
CA THR A 183 20.28 -17.57 -1.93
C THR A 183 20.88 -18.08 -0.63
N GLU A 184 21.08 -17.26 0.37
CA GLU A 184 21.49 -17.74 1.71
C GLU A 184 21.08 -16.72 2.76
N TYR A 185 20.16 -17.09 3.66
CA TYR A 185 19.87 -16.39 4.90
C TYR A 185 21.15 -16.36 5.72
N SER A 186 21.75 -15.20 5.89
CA SER A 186 22.92 -15.04 6.74
C SER A 186 22.49 -14.62 8.13
N PRO A 187 22.79 -15.38 9.19
CA PRO A 187 22.49 -15.02 10.58
C PRO A 187 23.07 -13.69 11.05
N VAL A 188 23.97 -13.10 10.27
CA VAL A 188 24.56 -11.79 10.53
C VAL A 188 23.56 -10.64 10.31
N GLU A 189 22.45 -10.90 9.62
CA GLU A 189 21.40 -9.91 9.33
C GLU A 189 20.37 -9.77 10.46
N ASP A 190 20.42 -10.60 11.49
CA ASP A 190 19.58 -10.47 12.71
C ASP A 190 20.06 -9.35 13.66
N ASN A 191 21.17 -8.67 13.33
CA ASN A 191 21.66 -7.55 14.13
C ASN A 191 21.19 -6.22 13.51
N PRO A 192 20.31 -5.44 14.20
CA PRO A 192 19.80 -4.16 13.71
C PRO A 192 20.90 -3.14 13.36
N ASP A 193 21.98 -3.10 14.16
CA ASP A 193 23.10 -2.16 13.93
C ASP A 193 23.87 -2.50 12.66
N PHE A 194 24.01 -3.77 12.35
CA PHE A 194 24.68 -4.22 11.12
C PHE A 194 23.80 -3.92 9.89
N ALA A 195 22.51 -4.20 9.97
CA ALA A 195 21.56 -3.90 8.91
C ALA A 195 21.53 -2.38 8.60
N HIS A 196 21.55 -1.54 9.64
CA HIS A 196 21.58 -0.08 9.50
C HIS A 196 22.89 0.41 8.85
N LYS A 197 24.05 -0.09 9.28
CA LYS A 197 25.35 0.26 8.68
C LYS A 197 25.41 -0.11 7.20
N ARG A 198 25.00 -1.32 6.86
CA ARG A 198 24.96 -1.79 5.48
C ARG A 198 24.03 -0.94 4.60
N TRP A 199 22.88 -0.56 5.13
CA TRP A 199 21.94 0.33 4.45
C TRP A 199 22.56 1.71 4.16
N GLU A 200 23.28 2.30 5.13
CA GLU A 200 23.99 3.57 4.95
C GLU A 200 25.15 3.47 3.93
N GLU A 201 25.87 2.35 3.90
CA GLU A 201 26.93 2.10 2.91
C GLU A 201 26.36 2.02 1.49
N LEU A 202 25.27 1.27 1.30
CA LEU A 202 24.59 1.17 0.00
C LEU A 202 24.05 2.53 -0.46
N LYS A 203 23.48 3.31 0.45
CA LYS A 203 23.00 4.67 0.19
C LYS A 203 24.13 5.63 -0.22
N LYS A 204 25.32 5.49 0.38
CA LYS A 204 26.51 6.28 -0.02
C LYS A 204 27.00 5.90 -1.42
N GLN A 205 27.04 4.61 -1.73
CA GLN A 205 27.46 4.10 -3.05
C GLN A 205 26.52 4.56 -4.17
N GLU A 206 25.19 4.50 -3.96
CA GLU A 206 24.20 4.91 -4.94
C GLU A 206 24.29 6.39 -5.32
N LYS A 207 24.61 7.25 -4.35
CA LYS A 207 24.59 8.71 -4.55
C LYS A 207 25.96 9.30 -4.91
N GLN A 208 27.02 8.50 -5.01
CA GLN A 208 28.41 8.94 -5.28
C GLN A 208 28.79 10.18 -4.46
N ARG A 209 28.37 10.22 -3.19
CA ARG A 209 28.57 11.37 -2.32
C ARG A 209 30.05 11.54 -2.00
N SER A 210 30.57 12.71 -2.29
CA SER A 210 31.98 13.10 -2.02
C SER A 210 32.17 13.78 -0.67
N SER A 211 31.08 14.32 -0.11
CA SER A 211 31.07 15.03 1.17
C SER A 211 30.02 14.47 2.14
N VAL A 212 30.25 14.62 3.43
CA VAL A 212 29.30 14.33 4.51
C VAL A 212 28.03 15.19 4.38
N LEU A 213 28.20 16.39 3.81
CA LEU A 213 27.11 17.35 3.60
C LEU A 213 26.27 17.07 2.35
N ASP A 214 26.78 16.23 1.44
CA ASP A 214 26.08 15.94 0.20
C ASP A 214 24.72 15.26 0.45
N GLY A 215 23.66 15.89 -0.05
CA GLY A 215 22.29 15.37 0.02
C GLY A 215 21.58 15.64 1.33
N ILE A 216 22.07 16.57 2.15
CA ILE A 216 21.32 17.19 3.22
C ILE A 216 20.58 18.38 2.59
N PRO A 217 19.24 18.44 2.66
CA PRO A 217 18.51 19.58 2.10
C PRO A 217 18.82 20.88 2.84
N ASP A 218 19.09 21.95 2.11
CA ASP A 218 19.38 23.28 2.69
C ASP A 218 18.18 23.85 3.46
N ALA A 219 16.98 23.41 3.15
CA ALA A 219 15.75 23.83 3.80
C ALA A 219 15.47 23.13 5.14
N LEU A 220 16.31 22.17 5.58
CA LEU A 220 16.13 21.53 6.87
C LEU A 220 16.27 22.54 8.02
N PRO A 221 15.42 22.44 9.09
CA PRO A 221 15.62 23.20 10.31
C PRO A 221 17.04 22.97 10.86
N ALA A 222 17.66 24.02 11.41
CA ALA A 222 19.04 24.00 11.81
C ALA A 222 19.43 22.85 12.76
N LEU A 223 18.54 22.47 13.69
CA LEU A 223 18.76 21.34 14.58
C LEU A 223 18.75 19.99 13.84
N ALA A 224 17.78 19.78 12.96
CA ALA A 224 17.71 18.58 12.14
C ALA A 224 18.88 18.49 11.15
N TYR A 225 19.34 19.63 10.64
CA TYR A 225 20.55 19.73 9.80
C TYR A 225 21.79 19.31 10.57
N SER A 226 21.98 19.81 11.80
CA SER A 226 23.13 19.49 12.63
C SER A 226 23.20 18.03 13.07
N GLN A 227 22.07 17.34 13.21
CA GLN A 227 22.04 15.91 13.53
C GLN A 227 22.46 15.00 12.36
N LYS A 228 22.50 15.54 11.14
CA LYS A 228 22.91 14.79 9.94
C LYS A 228 24.35 14.97 9.52
N ILE A 229 25.09 15.85 10.21
CA ILE A 229 26.53 16.06 10.04
C ILE A 229 27.31 15.14 11.00
#